data_e2f9f7541f8c1b1bf478b08aee989fd9
#
_entry.id   e2f9f7541f8c1b1bf478b08aee989fd9
#
_cell.length_a   1.000
_cell.length_b   1.000
_cell.length_c   1.000
_cell.angle_alpha   90.00
_cell.angle_beta   90.00
_cell.angle_gamma   90.00
#
_symmetry.space_group_name_H-M   'P 1'
#
loop_
_entity.id
_entity.type
_entity.pdbx_description
1 polymer ?
#
loop_
_entity_poly.entity_id
_entity_poly.type
_entity_poly.pdbx_seq_one_letter_code
_entity_poly.pdbx_strand_id
1 'polypeptide(L)'
;MKYLVMIYGSQADYDAMNGNGSEGHPAWTEKDLQAMFQHMESINNDLAETGEVVDGNGLSAPKQAIVVTDGPDGSSVVSDGPFGETKELLAGYWVLDCASDERVTEIAKRVHQCPVPVGSPPSNVVIRPILDAAPGK
;
A
#
# COMPACT_ATOMS: atom_id res chain seq x y z
N MET A 1 -19.64 -7.12 -4.39
CA MET A 1 -18.67 -7.76 -3.47
C MET A 1 -17.58 -6.77 -3.09
N LYS A 2 -17.12 -6.84 -1.87
CA LYS A 2 -16.06 -5.96 -1.40
C LYS A 2 -14.70 -6.62 -1.54
N TYR A 3 -13.72 -5.82 -1.87
CA TYR A 3 -12.33 -6.25 -2.07
C TYR A 3 -11.39 -5.32 -1.32
N LEU A 4 -10.31 -5.90 -0.83
CA LEU A 4 -9.18 -5.16 -0.30
C LEU A 4 -8.11 -5.12 -1.40
N VAL A 5 -7.74 -3.92 -1.82
CA VAL A 5 -6.66 -3.69 -2.79
C VAL A 5 -5.48 -3.13 -2.04
N MET A 6 -4.36 -3.83 -2.07
CA MET A 6 -3.20 -3.57 -1.20
C MET A 6 -1.97 -3.20 -2.01
N ILE A 7 -1.28 -2.18 -1.55
CA ILE A 7 0.05 -1.82 -2.05
C ILE A 7 1.06 -1.94 -0.91
N TYR A 8 2.31 -2.23 -1.28
CA TYR A 8 3.37 -2.53 -0.32
C TYR A 8 4.55 -1.58 -0.52
N GLY A 9 5.29 -1.36 0.55
CA GLY A 9 6.49 -0.55 0.51
C GLY A 9 7.45 -0.93 1.62
N SER A 10 8.73 -0.74 1.36
CA SER A 10 9.80 -0.92 2.34
C SER A 10 10.20 0.42 2.95
N GLN A 11 11.00 0.37 4.01
CA GLN A 11 11.59 1.60 4.56
C GLN A 11 12.40 2.35 3.51
N ALA A 12 13.16 1.61 2.68
CA ALA A 12 13.94 2.20 1.59
C ALA A 12 13.06 2.91 0.56
N ASP A 13 11.87 2.38 0.28
CA ASP A 13 10.90 3.04 -0.62
C ASP A 13 10.43 4.37 -0.04
N TYR A 14 10.09 4.40 1.24
CA TYR A 14 9.64 5.64 1.91
C TYR A 14 10.76 6.67 1.98
N ASP A 15 11.98 6.23 2.30
CA ASP A 15 13.16 7.12 2.35
C ASP A 15 13.42 7.74 0.98
N ALA A 16 13.31 6.94 -0.10
CA ALA A 16 13.47 7.42 -1.46
C ALA A 16 12.43 8.48 -1.81
N MET A 17 11.18 8.28 -1.41
CA MET A 17 10.12 9.27 -1.62
C MET A 17 10.39 10.58 -0.88
N ASN A 18 11.10 10.52 0.25
CA ASN A 18 11.49 11.70 1.03
C ASN A 18 12.81 12.32 0.55
N GLY A 19 13.33 11.87 -0.56
CA GLY A 19 14.56 12.41 -1.16
C GLY A 19 15.85 11.70 -0.75
N ASN A 20 15.74 10.64 0.04
CA ASN A 20 16.88 9.85 0.54
C ASN A 20 16.97 8.53 -0.23
N GLY A 21 17.57 8.56 -1.40
CA GLY A 21 17.73 7.36 -2.22
C GLY A 21 18.79 6.42 -1.66
N SER A 22 18.77 5.18 -2.13
CA SER A 22 19.75 4.16 -1.81
C SER A 22 19.92 3.25 -3.03
N GLU A 23 20.79 2.24 -2.91
CA GLU A 23 21.02 1.31 -4.01
C GLU A 23 19.72 0.61 -4.40
N GLY A 24 19.35 0.69 -5.66
CA GLY A 24 18.12 0.12 -6.17
C GLY A 24 16.85 0.92 -5.85
N HIS A 25 16.98 2.04 -5.12
CA HIS A 25 15.86 2.91 -4.72
C HIS A 25 16.22 4.36 -5.02
N PRO A 26 16.05 4.82 -6.28
CA PRO A 26 16.40 6.19 -6.63
C PRO A 26 15.54 7.20 -5.89
N ALA A 27 16.16 8.31 -5.48
CA ALA A 27 15.46 9.38 -4.81
C ALA A 27 14.38 9.98 -5.72
N TRP A 28 13.23 10.27 -5.16
CA TRP A 28 12.14 10.92 -5.88
C TRP A 28 12.39 12.42 -5.95
N THR A 29 12.20 12.97 -7.14
CA THR A 29 12.19 14.42 -7.32
C THR A 29 10.80 14.96 -7.02
N GLU A 30 10.66 16.28 -6.90
CA GLU A 30 9.36 16.93 -6.77
C GLU A 30 8.44 16.59 -7.94
N LYS A 31 9.00 16.51 -9.14
CA LYS A 31 8.22 16.12 -10.34
C LYS A 31 7.71 14.68 -10.25
N ASP A 32 8.52 13.77 -9.74
CA ASP A 32 8.10 12.37 -9.51
C ASP A 32 6.94 12.30 -8.53
N LEU A 33 7.03 13.05 -7.42
CA LEU A 33 5.95 13.10 -6.42
C LEU A 33 4.66 13.67 -7.00
N GLN A 34 4.76 14.75 -7.79
CA GLN A 34 3.58 15.35 -8.44
C GLN A 34 2.92 14.37 -9.39
N ALA A 35 3.69 13.63 -10.18
CA ALA A 35 3.15 12.65 -11.12
C ALA A 35 2.41 11.54 -10.38
N MET A 36 2.97 11.05 -9.28
CA MET A 36 2.33 10.03 -8.45
C MET A 36 1.03 10.56 -7.83
N PHE A 37 1.06 11.76 -7.23
CA PHE A 37 -0.13 12.34 -6.61
C PHE A 37 -1.25 12.58 -7.62
N GLN A 38 -0.93 13.07 -8.81
CA GLN A 38 -1.91 13.28 -9.87
C GLN A 38 -2.55 11.97 -10.32
N HIS A 39 -1.76 10.92 -10.45
CA HIS A 39 -2.24 9.60 -10.83
C HIS A 39 -3.20 9.04 -9.77
N MET A 40 -2.80 9.09 -8.50
CA MET A 40 -3.63 8.61 -7.39
C MET A 40 -4.90 9.43 -7.19
N GLU A 41 -4.81 10.75 -7.33
CA GLU A 41 -5.96 11.63 -7.25
C GLU A 41 -6.98 11.31 -8.35
N SER A 42 -6.51 11.06 -9.57
CA SER A 42 -7.37 10.66 -10.69
C SER A 42 -8.13 9.37 -10.38
N ILE A 43 -7.45 8.37 -9.82
CA ILE A 43 -8.09 7.11 -9.41
C ILE A 43 -9.13 7.37 -8.32
N ASN A 44 -8.76 8.10 -7.28
CA ASN A 44 -9.65 8.36 -6.15
C ASN A 44 -10.89 9.16 -6.57
N ASN A 45 -10.73 10.13 -7.46
CA ASN A 45 -11.85 10.91 -7.98
C ASN A 45 -12.82 10.03 -8.78
N ASP A 46 -12.30 9.16 -9.63
CA ASP A 46 -13.14 8.26 -10.42
C ASP A 46 -13.88 7.27 -9.53
N LEU A 47 -13.21 6.72 -8.52
CA LEU A 47 -13.84 5.78 -7.58
C LEU A 47 -14.89 6.43 -6.70
N ALA A 48 -14.69 7.70 -6.34
CA ALA A 48 -15.70 8.47 -5.62
C ALA A 48 -16.92 8.72 -6.50
N GLU A 49 -16.69 9.04 -7.77
CA GLU A 49 -17.77 9.30 -8.73
C GLU A 49 -18.60 8.06 -9.01
N THR A 50 -17.96 6.90 -9.17
CA THR A 50 -18.67 5.63 -9.38
C THR A 50 -19.31 5.07 -8.12
N GLY A 51 -18.88 5.56 -6.94
CA GLY A 51 -19.35 5.05 -5.67
C GLY A 51 -18.71 3.74 -5.25
N GLU A 52 -17.68 3.29 -5.95
CA GLU A 52 -17.01 2.02 -5.65
C GLU A 52 -16.10 2.09 -4.41
N VAL A 53 -15.63 3.26 -4.02
CA VAL A 53 -14.76 3.39 -2.85
C VAL A 53 -15.57 3.32 -1.55
N VAL A 54 -15.17 2.42 -0.65
CA VAL A 54 -15.73 2.30 0.70
C VAL A 54 -14.79 2.95 1.70
N ASP A 55 -13.50 2.71 1.57
CA ASP A 55 -12.46 3.26 2.42
C ASP A 55 -11.12 3.20 1.68
N GLY A 56 -10.16 3.98 2.14
CA GLY A 56 -8.80 3.95 1.61
C GLY A 56 -7.89 4.81 2.43
N ASN A 57 -6.68 4.31 2.70
CA ASN A 57 -5.69 5.03 3.49
C ASN A 57 -4.26 4.66 3.08
N GLY A 58 -3.38 5.66 3.12
CA GLY A 58 -1.96 5.44 3.14
C GLY A 58 -1.49 5.18 4.56
N LEU A 59 -0.42 4.43 4.71
CA LEU A 59 0.15 4.10 6.01
C LEU A 59 1.53 4.72 6.17
N SER A 60 1.96 4.91 7.42
CA SER A 60 3.27 5.44 7.73
C SER A 60 4.38 4.42 7.43
N ALA A 61 5.63 4.90 7.42
CA ALA A 61 6.78 4.08 7.11
C ALA A 61 6.96 2.91 8.10
N PRO A 62 7.57 1.80 7.65
CA PRO A 62 7.79 0.61 8.49
C PRO A 62 8.47 0.89 9.83
N LYS A 63 9.39 1.86 9.89
CA LYS A 63 10.07 2.20 11.15
C LYS A 63 9.13 2.75 12.23
N GLN A 64 7.93 3.17 11.85
CA GLN A 64 6.92 3.64 12.81
C GLN A 64 5.98 2.53 13.27
N ALA A 65 6.15 1.32 12.76
CA ALA A 65 5.31 0.19 13.15
C ALA A 65 5.64 -0.25 14.58
N ILE A 66 4.59 -0.65 15.28
CA ILE A 66 4.70 -1.26 16.61
C ILE A 66 4.39 -2.75 16.42
N VAL A 67 5.26 -3.60 16.93
CA VAL A 67 5.11 -5.05 16.80
C VAL A 67 4.82 -5.66 18.17
N VAL A 68 3.80 -6.48 18.23
CA VAL A 68 3.48 -7.27 19.44
C VAL A 68 3.77 -8.72 19.13
N THR A 69 4.63 -9.33 19.92
CA THR A 69 5.06 -10.71 19.72
C THR A 69 4.97 -11.52 21.02
N ASP A 70 5.20 -12.83 20.90
CA ASP A 70 5.22 -13.71 22.08
C ASP A 70 6.52 -13.53 22.87
N GLY A 71 6.39 -13.32 24.17
CA GLY A 71 7.51 -13.34 25.09
C GLY A 71 7.89 -14.76 25.51
N PRO A 72 9.04 -14.93 26.21
CA PRO A 72 9.53 -16.25 26.62
C PRO A 72 8.57 -17.02 27.53
N ASP A 73 7.73 -16.30 28.26
CA ASP A 73 6.77 -16.86 29.23
C ASP A 73 5.35 -16.97 28.66
N GLY A 74 5.18 -16.74 27.36
CA GLY A 74 3.87 -16.75 26.72
C GLY A 74 3.11 -15.45 26.84
N SER A 75 3.67 -14.42 27.50
CA SER A 75 3.08 -13.08 27.54
C SER A 75 3.34 -12.33 26.25
N SER A 76 2.61 -11.23 26.04
CA SER A 76 2.83 -10.38 24.88
C SER A 76 3.94 -9.39 25.14
N VAL A 77 4.85 -9.24 24.17
CA VAL A 77 5.96 -8.28 24.21
C VAL A 77 5.78 -7.30 23.06
N VAL A 78 5.95 -6.02 23.38
CA VAL A 78 5.85 -4.93 22.41
C VAL A 78 7.25 -4.47 22.02
N SER A 79 7.47 -4.30 20.71
CA SER A 79 8.73 -3.77 20.19
C SER A 79 8.47 -2.80 19.07
N ASP A 80 9.47 -1.96 18.76
CA ASP A 80 9.41 -1.07 17.60
C ASP A 80 9.67 -1.82 16.29
N GLY A 81 9.91 -3.12 16.40
CA GLY A 81 10.26 -3.99 15.28
C GLY A 81 11.64 -3.63 14.74
N PRO A 82 12.50 -4.52 14.43
CA PRO A 82 13.53 -4.28 13.44
C PRO A 82 13.08 -4.88 12.13
N PHE A 83 12.55 -4.02 11.26
CA PHE A 83 12.36 -4.43 9.87
C PHE A 83 13.59 -4.01 9.08
N GLY A 84 14.13 -4.91 8.29
CA GLY A 84 15.20 -4.57 7.35
C GLY A 84 14.71 -3.50 6.38
N GLU A 85 15.63 -2.73 5.82
CA GLU A 85 15.34 -1.61 4.92
C GLU A 85 14.53 -2.01 3.69
N THR A 86 14.68 -3.26 3.24
CA THR A 86 13.99 -3.77 2.06
C THR A 86 12.79 -4.66 2.39
N LYS A 87 12.46 -4.83 3.68
CA LYS A 87 11.26 -5.59 4.08
C LYS A 87 10.01 -4.82 3.68
N GLU A 88 9.18 -5.42 2.84
CA GLU A 88 7.93 -4.81 2.42
C GLU A 88 6.82 -5.05 3.43
N LEU A 89 6.14 -3.98 3.81
CA LEU A 89 4.93 -4.02 4.62
C LEU A 89 3.80 -3.36 3.84
N LEU A 90 2.58 -3.52 4.32
CA LEU A 90 1.43 -2.82 3.74
C LEU A 90 1.68 -1.31 3.81
N ALA A 91 1.66 -0.64 2.66
CA ALA A 91 1.90 0.79 2.56
C ALA A 91 0.60 1.59 2.38
N GLY A 92 -0.41 0.95 1.84
CA GLY A 92 -1.71 1.58 1.64
C GLY A 92 -2.71 0.58 1.11
N TYR A 93 -3.98 0.95 1.18
CA TYR A 93 -5.04 0.07 0.74
C TYR A 93 -6.30 0.85 0.34
N TRP A 94 -7.12 0.19 -0.44
CA TRP A 94 -8.51 0.58 -0.69
C TRP A 94 -9.43 -0.56 -0.32
N VAL A 95 -10.57 -0.23 0.24
CA VAL A 95 -11.72 -1.15 0.29
C VAL A 95 -12.68 -0.70 -0.79
N LEU A 96 -12.90 -1.56 -1.78
CA LEU A 96 -13.72 -1.24 -2.94
C LEU A 96 -14.92 -2.19 -3.01
N ASP A 97 -16.07 -1.66 -3.40
CA ASP A 97 -17.26 -2.47 -3.70
C ASP A 97 -17.41 -2.51 -5.21
N CYS A 98 -17.04 -3.62 -5.82
CA CYS A 98 -17.02 -3.79 -7.27
C CYS A 98 -17.98 -4.89 -7.71
N ALA A 99 -18.48 -4.75 -8.95
CA ALA A 99 -19.44 -5.68 -9.51
C ALA A 99 -18.83 -7.04 -9.84
N SER A 100 -17.53 -7.11 -10.11
CA SER A 100 -16.87 -8.34 -10.57
C SER A 100 -15.37 -8.32 -10.27
N ASP A 101 -14.75 -9.50 -10.35
CA ASP A 101 -13.30 -9.65 -10.26
C ASP A 101 -12.60 -8.88 -11.40
N GLU A 102 -13.19 -8.87 -12.58
CA GLU A 102 -12.67 -8.14 -13.74
C GLU A 102 -12.61 -6.64 -13.44
N ARG A 103 -13.65 -6.10 -12.81
CA ARG A 103 -13.69 -4.66 -12.50
C ARG A 103 -12.61 -4.27 -11.49
N VAL A 104 -12.48 -5.00 -10.39
CA VAL A 104 -11.46 -4.69 -9.39
C VAL A 104 -10.05 -4.88 -9.95
N THR A 105 -9.87 -5.85 -10.85
CA THR A 105 -8.60 -6.07 -11.54
C THR A 105 -8.22 -4.89 -12.43
N GLU A 106 -9.18 -4.31 -13.15
CA GLU A 106 -8.94 -3.10 -13.95
C GLU A 106 -8.43 -1.95 -13.06
N ILE A 107 -9.07 -1.76 -11.91
CA ILE A 107 -8.68 -0.71 -10.96
C ILE A 107 -7.27 -0.98 -10.42
N ALA A 108 -6.99 -2.23 -10.04
CA ALA A 108 -5.68 -2.62 -9.53
C ALA A 108 -4.56 -2.44 -10.57
N LYS A 109 -4.83 -2.73 -11.84
CA LYS A 109 -3.89 -2.46 -12.93
C LYS A 109 -3.59 -0.97 -13.05
N ARG A 110 -4.60 -0.13 -12.90
CA ARG A 110 -4.42 1.31 -12.93
C ARG A 110 -3.58 1.81 -11.77
N VAL A 111 -3.78 1.24 -10.58
CA VAL A 111 -2.94 1.51 -9.40
C VAL A 111 -1.49 1.08 -9.68
N HIS A 112 -1.30 -0.09 -10.23
CA HIS A 112 0.02 -0.65 -10.56
C HIS A 112 0.78 0.22 -11.58
N GLN A 113 0.07 0.91 -12.45
CA GLN A 113 0.66 1.80 -13.47
C GLN A 113 1.05 3.17 -12.93
N CYS A 114 0.98 3.39 -11.63
CA CYS A 114 1.40 4.64 -11.02
C CYS A 114 2.86 4.95 -11.39
N PRO A 115 3.15 6.18 -11.87
CA PRO A 115 4.52 6.55 -12.24
C PRO A 115 5.46 6.51 -11.04
N VAL A 116 6.67 5.99 -11.28
CA VAL A 116 7.76 5.95 -10.30
C VAL A 116 9.06 6.36 -11.00
N PRO A 117 10.08 6.81 -10.27
CA PRO A 117 11.38 7.12 -10.89
C PRO A 117 11.95 5.92 -11.64
N VAL A 118 12.63 6.19 -12.76
CA VAL A 118 13.33 5.16 -13.54
C VAL A 118 14.34 4.46 -12.62
N GLY A 119 14.34 3.13 -12.65
CA GLY A 119 15.24 2.34 -11.80
C GLY A 119 14.64 1.94 -10.46
N SER A 120 13.42 2.36 -10.16
CA SER A 120 12.70 1.91 -8.96
C SER A 120 12.43 0.41 -9.02
N PRO A 121 12.40 -0.28 -7.86
CA PRO A 121 12.11 -1.70 -7.84
C PRO A 121 10.67 -1.98 -8.29
N PRO A 122 10.41 -3.17 -8.83
CA PRO A 122 9.04 -3.56 -9.17
C PRO A 122 8.18 -3.63 -7.91
N SER A 123 6.92 -3.32 -8.06
CA SER A 123 5.94 -3.39 -6.97
C SER A 123 4.75 -4.24 -7.38
N ASN A 124 4.09 -4.82 -6.39
CA ASN A 124 2.89 -5.63 -6.61
C ASN A 124 1.67 -4.90 -6.05
N VAL A 125 0.53 -5.13 -6.70
CA VAL A 125 -0.78 -4.77 -6.16
C VAL A 125 -1.52 -6.07 -5.93
N VAL A 126 -2.01 -6.28 -4.72
CA VAL A 126 -2.67 -7.52 -4.34
C VAL A 126 -4.13 -7.25 -4.06
N ILE A 127 -5.00 -8.07 -4.62
CA ILE A 127 -6.45 -7.99 -4.43
C ILE A 127 -6.87 -9.19 -3.60
N ARG A 128 -7.64 -8.95 -2.53
CA ARG A 128 -8.25 -10.03 -1.75
C ARG A 128 -9.73 -9.75 -1.56
N PRO A 129 -10.61 -10.69 -1.94
CA PRO A 129 -12.02 -10.54 -1.60
C PRO A 129 -12.21 -10.50 -0.08
N ILE A 130 -13.11 -9.63 0.37
CA ILE A 130 -13.47 -9.55 1.78
C ILE A 130 -14.64 -10.52 2.03
N LEU A 131 -14.55 -11.29 3.07
CA LEU A 131 -15.64 -12.21 3.43
C LEU A 131 -16.90 -11.43 3.77
N ASP A 132 -18.03 -11.84 3.20
CA ASP A 132 -19.34 -11.21 3.47
C ASP A 132 -19.76 -11.37 4.92
N ALA A 133 -19.44 -12.53 5.49
CA ALA A 133 -19.67 -12.79 6.91
C ALA A 133 -18.37 -13.31 7.52
N ALA A 134 -17.80 -12.56 8.48
CA ALA A 134 -16.64 -13.02 9.21
C ALA A 134 -17.00 -14.21 10.09
N PRO A 135 -16.06 -15.18 10.27
CA PRO A 135 -16.29 -16.28 11.21
C PRO A 135 -16.66 -15.73 12.59
N GLY A 136 -17.70 -16.30 13.20
CA GLY A 136 -18.17 -15.88 14.52
C GLY A 136 -19.16 -14.72 14.53
N LYS A 137 -19.59 -14.26 13.39
CA LYS A 137 -20.64 -13.24 13.27
C LYS A 137 -21.97 -13.85 12.94
#